data_08bc069154b2176dc80e8de720422901
#
_entry.id   08bc069154b2176dc80e8de720422901
#
_cell.length_a   1.000
_cell.length_b   1.000
_cell.length_c   1.000
_cell.angle_alpha   90.00
_cell.angle_beta   90.00
_cell.angle_gamma   90.00
#
_symmetry.space_group_name_H-M   'P 1'
#
loop_
_entity.id
_entity.type
_entity.pdbx_description
1 polymer ?
#
loop_
_entity_poly.entity_id
_entity_poly.type
_entity_poly.pdbx_seq_one_letter_code
_entity_poly.pdbx_strand_id
1 'polypeptide(L)'
;VHHFSAYGFWAPAIQDYTNSHIPDSFGTPEMAALMNIVDPYQYRRRLTMPKFILNDTGDQFFLPDSSQFYFPDLLGVKYVRYVPNTDHSMGGPDAWQTFEACYQAVLARASLPQFSWTLQNSNSISVVAEGSPTAVKLWQATDPNARDFRLNTAGVTVSAWQSTTLTDQGGGVYVGTVPVPASGFTGFFVELTYPGSGGSPYIF
;
A
#
# COMPACT_ATOMS: atom_id res chain seq x y z
N VAL A 1 12.88 -1.81 11.71
CA VAL A 1 13.05 -3.28 11.82
C VAL A 1 12.59 -3.97 10.55
N HIS A 2 11.34 -3.76 10.09
CA HIS A 2 10.80 -4.40 8.86
C HIS A 2 11.64 -4.11 7.62
N HIS A 3 12.10 -2.89 7.44
CA HIS A 3 12.97 -2.47 6.36
C HIS A 3 14.23 -3.34 6.26
N PHE A 4 14.95 -3.51 7.38
CA PHE A 4 16.14 -4.35 7.42
C PHE A 4 15.80 -5.84 7.20
N SER A 5 14.67 -6.31 7.76
CA SER A 5 14.23 -7.70 7.58
C SER A 5 13.91 -8.01 6.11
N ALA A 6 13.41 -7.02 5.35
CA ALA A 6 13.06 -7.22 3.95
C ALA A 6 14.29 -7.24 3.03
N TYR A 7 15.22 -6.31 3.24
CA TYR A 7 16.36 -6.12 2.34
C TYR A 7 17.66 -6.78 2.81
N GLY A 8 17.80 -7.08 4.11
CA GLY A 8 19.05 -7.52 4.72
C GLY A 8 20.04 -6.38 5.00
N PHE A 9 19.67 -5.13 4.68
CA PHE A 9 20.48 -3.93 4.88
C PHE A 9 19.56 -2.71 5.07
N TRP A 10 20.15 -1.58 5.48
CA TRP A 10 19.47 -0.29 5.48
C TRP A 10 19.63 0.39 4.12
N ALA A 11 18.53 0.70 3.45
CA ALA A 11 18.58 1.34 2.13
C ALA A 11 19.22 2.75 2.21
N PRO A 12 19.95 3.16 1.16
CA PRO A 12 20.56 4.50 1.12
C PRO A 12 19.59 5.65 1.37
N ALA A 13 18.32 5.49 0.99
CA ALA A 13 17.30 6.51 1.21
C ALA A 13 17.11 6.90 2.68
N ILE A 14 17.40 5.98 3.63
CA ILE A 14 17.30 6.27 5.07
C ILE A 14 18.69 6.48 5.72
N GLN A 15 19.69 6.85 4.92
CA GLN A 15 21.07 6.99 5.40
C GLN A 15 21.22 8.02 6.52
N ASP A 16 20.44 9.09 6.52
CA ASP A 16 20.48 10.10 7.57
C ASP A 16 20.11 9.53 8.94
N TYR A 17 19.16 8.61 8.97
CA TYR A 17 18.77 7.90 10.20
C TYR A 17 19.85 6.93 10.67
N THR A 18 20.50 6.22 9.74
CA THR A 18 21.58 5.29 10.11
C THR A 18 22.83 6.02 10.54
N ASN A 19 23.20 7.13 9.87
CA ASN A 19 24.31 7.99 10.27
C ASN A 19 24.11 8.61 11.65
N SER A 20 22.84 8.85 12.01
CA SER A 20 22.46 9.38 13.33
C SER A 20 22.24 8.28 14.38
N HIS A 21 22.60 7.03 14.07
CA HIS A 21 22.48 5.87 14.99
C HIS A 21 21.06 5.61 15.51
N ILE A 22 20.03 6.09 14.80
CA ILE A 22 18.63 5.88 15.20
C ILE A 22 18.27 4.39 15.28
N PRO A 23 18.66 3.54 14.30
CA PRO A 23 18.36 2.10 14.38
C PRO A 23 18.96 1.40 15.59
N ASP A 24 20.11 1.87 16.11
CA ASP A 24 20.79 1.27 17.26
C ASP A 24 20.00 1.45 18.55
N SER A 25 19.08 2.44 18.57
CA SER A 25 18.22 2.74 19.71
C SER A 25 16.90 1.95 19.70
N PHE A 26 16.59 1.19 18.65
CA PHE A 26 15.35 0.43 18.57
C PHE A 26 15.25 -0.60 19.72
N GLY A 27 14.07 -0.58 20.38
CA GLY A 27 13.81 -1.46 21.53
C GLY A 27 14.22 -0.88 22.88
N THR A 28 14.84 0.31 22.93
CA THR A 28 15.17 0.98 24.19
C THR A 28 13.98 1.75 24.77
N PRO A 29 13.90 1.95 26.09
CA PRO A 29 12.87 2.79 26.73
C PRO A 29 12.88 4.24 26.22
N GLU A 30 14.05 4.79 25.92
CA GLU A 30 14.24 6.15 25.41
C GLU A 30 13.61 6.30 24.01
N MET A 31 13.83 5.32 23.11
CA MET A 31 13.19 5.30 21.82
C MET A 31 11.68 5.16 21.96
N ALA A 32 11.19 4.31 22.86
CA ALA A 32 9.75 4.19 23.11
C ALA A 32 9.15 5.51 23.61
N ALA A 33 9.85 6.23 24.48
CA ALA A 33 9.42 7.55 24.95
C ALA A 33 9.38 8.58 23.81
N LEU A 34 10.38 8.58 22.92
CA LEU A 34 10.40 9.44 21.74
C LEU A 34 9.24 9.13 20.79
N MET A 35 9.00 7.85 20.49
CA MET A 35 7.90 7.41 19.62
C MET A 35 6.54 7.84 20.18
N ASN A 36 6.34 7.84 21.51
CA ASN A 36 5.13 8.35 22.14
C ASN A 36 4.86 9.84 21.85
N ILE A 37 5.87 10.58 21.43
CA ILE A 37 5.76 12.01 21.08
C ILE A 37 5.60 12.19 19.58
N VAL A 38 6.41 11.51 18.79
CA VAL A 38 6.56 11.82 17.34
C VAL A 38 5.82 10.87 16.41
N ASP A 39 5.52 9.62 16.84
CA ASP A 39 4.94 8.62 15.97
C ASP A 39 3.40 8.73 15.95
N PRO A 40 2.78 9.07 14.80
CA PRO A 40 1.33 9.12 14.66
C PRO A 40 0.61 7.83 15.06
N TYR A 41 1.27 6.68 14.98
CA TYR A 41 0.71 5.40 15.38
C TYR A 41 0.32 5.39 16.87
N GLN A 42 1.05 6.09 17.74
CA GLN A 42 0.73 6.21 19.15
C GLN A 42 -0.59 6.97 19.41
N TYR A 43 -0.98 7.81 18.46
CA TYR A 43 -2.21 8.60 18.50
C TYR A 43 -3.38 7.99 17.71
N ARG A 44 -3.22 6.81 17.12
CA ARG A 44 -4.20 6.18 16.22
C ARG A 44 -5.61 6.09 16.79
N ARG A 45 -5.75 5.93 18.11
CA ARG A 45 -7.05 5.88 18.78
C ARG A 45 -7.80 7.22 18.76
N ARG A 46 -7.09 8.33 18.57
CA ARG A 46 -7.66 9.69 18.46
C ARG A 46 -7.92 10.08 17.00
N LEU A 47 -7.36 9.36 16.06
CA LEU A 47 -7.50 9.61 14.62
C LEU A 47 -8.74 8.87 14.11
N THR A 48 -9.93 9.43 14.38
CA THR A 48 -11.23 8.82 14.01
C THR A 48 -11.76 9.32 12.67
N MET A 49 -11.17 10.38 12.09
CA MET A 49 -11.53 10.89 10.76
C MET A 49 -11.33 9.82 9.67
N PRO A 50 -12.00 9.94 8.50
CA PRO A 50 -11.69 9.11 7.34
C PRO A 50 -10.20 9.20 6.96
N LYS A 51 -9.61 8.06 6.64
CA LYS A 51 -8.19 7.95 6.26
C LYS A 51 -8.05 7.30 4.90
N PHE A 52 -7.29 7.98 4.03
CA PHE A 52 -6.90 7.48 2.72
C PHE A 52 -5.38 7.38 2.70
N ILE A 53 -4.88 6.18 2.57
CA ILE A 53 -3.46 5.87 2.61
C ILE A 53 -3.03 5.54 1.19
N LEU A 54 -2.08 6.31 0.68
CA LEU A 54 -1.48 6.11 -0.63
C LEU A 54 -0.07 5.58 -0.41
N ASN A 55 0.23 4.43 -0.96
CA ASN A 55 1.55 3.80 -0.93
C ASN A 55 2.05 3.61 -2.35
N ASP A 56 3.28 4.00 -2.60
CA ASP A 56 3.95 3.75 -3.86
C ASP A 56 4.54 2.34 -3.90
N THR A 57 4.39 1.64 -5.01
CA THR A 57 4.89 0.27 -5.10
C THR A 57 6.40 0.17 -5.21
N GLY A 58 7.06 1.26 -5.57
CA GLY A 58 8.52 1.33 -5.73
C GLY A 58 9.21 2.30 -4.79
N ASP A 59 8.59 2.61 -3.65
CA ASP A 59 9.11 3.55 -2.66
C ASP A 59 10.46 3.09 -2.09
N GLN A 60 11.45 4.00 -2.09
CA GLN A 60 12.79 3.75 -1.58
C GLN A 60 12.90 3.92 -0.06
N PHE A 61 11.96 4.66 0.57
CA PHE A 61 11.91 4.94 2.00
C PHE A 61 11.02 3.97 2.75
N PHE A 62 9.80 3.74 2.25
CA PHE A 62 8.79 2.93 2.91
C PHE A 62 8.45 1.71 2.07
N LEU A 63 8.60 0.52 2.66
CA LEU A 63 8.18 -0.68 1.97
C LEU A 63 6.67 -0.64 1.70
N PRO A 64 6.23 -1.00 0.49
CA PRO A 64 4.82 -0.94 0.11
C PRO A 64 3.90 -1.67 1.07
N ASP A 65 4.35 -2.79 1.61
CA ASP A 65 3.60 -3.64 2.54
C ASP A 65 3.65 -3.20 4.01
N SER A 66 4.22 -2.05 4.32
CA SER A 66 4.30 -1.52 5.70
C SER A 66 2.93 -1.30 6.33
N SER A 67 1.89 -1.10 5.52
CA SER A 67 0.51 -0.93 6.00
C SER A 67 0.01 -2.11 6.84
N GLN A 68 0.53 -3.33 6.63
CA GLN A 68 0.16 -4.51 7.42
C GLN A 68 0.36 -4.33 8.92
N PHE A 69 1.29 -3.47 9.35
CA PHE A 69 1.63 -3.27 10.76
C PHE A 69 0.73 -2.26 11.48
N TYR A 70 -0.01 -1.44 10.77
CA TYR A 70 -0.81 -0.39 11.38
C TYR A 70 -2.24 -0.30 10.86
N PHE A 71 -2.50 -0.72 9.63
CA PHE A 71 -3.81 -0.58 9.00
C PHE A 71 -4.94 -1.27 9.77
N PRO A 72 -4.77 -2.49 10.30
CA PRO A 72 -5.81 -3.14 11.10
C PRO A 72 -6.22 -2.33 12.34
N ASP A 73 -5.27 -1.63 12.96
CA ASP A 73 -5.46 -0.89 14.21
C ASP A 73 -6.10 0.49 14.02
N LEU A 74 -6.19 0.99 12.79
CA LEU A 74 -6.80 2.29 12.53
C LEU A 74 -8.30 2.22 12.73
N LEU A 75 -8.86 3.22 13.39
CA LEU A 75 -10.30 3.32 13.67
C LEU A 75 -11.05 4.06 12.57
N GLY A 76 -12.34 3.76 12.42
CA GLY A 76 -13.22 4.43 11.47
C GLY A 76 -12.97 4.04 10.01
N VAL A 77 -13.49 4.87 9.11
CA VAL A 77 -13.33 4.67 7.65
C VAL A 77 -11.87 4.77 7.26
N LYS A 78 -11.38 3.75 6.56
CA LYS A 78 -9.98 3.67 6.14
C LYS A 78 -9.86 2.91 4.84
N TYR A 79 -9.04 3.46 3.95
CA TYR A 79 -8.72 2.87 2.66
C TYR A 79 -7.21 2.87 2.46
N VAL A 80 -6.69 1.87 1.77
CA VAL A 80 -5.31 1.81 1.31
C VAL A 80 -5.31 1.62 -0.20
N ARG A 81 -4.51 2.40 -0.88
CA ARG A 81 -4.23 2.29 -2.29
C ARG A 81 -2.74 2.11 -2.52
N TYR A 82 -2.39 1.19 -3.40
CA TYR A 82 -1.05 1.05 -3.95
C TYR A 82 -1.00 1.69 -5.34
N VAL A 83 -0.10 2.66 -5.53
CA VAL A 83 0.10 3.33 -6.82
C VAL A 83 1.19 2.56 -7.57
N PRO A 84 0.86 1.86 -8.66
CA PRO A 84 1.81 1.00 -9.34
C PRO A 84 2.87 1.82 -10.10
N ASN A 85 4.09 1.29 -10.18
CA ASN A 85 5.20 1.88 -10.94
C ASN A 85 5.56 3.32 -10.54
N THR A 86 5.36 3.68 -9.29
CA THR A 86 5.73 4.97 -8.72
C THR A 86 6.76 4.77 -7.60
N ASP A 87 7.60 5.77 -7.43
CA ASP A 87 8.59 5.86 -6.37
C ASP A 87 8.14 6.86 -5.29
N HIS A 88 8.97 7.09 -4.30
CA HIS A 88 8.68 7.98 -3.16
C HIS A 88 8.17 9.40 -3.54
N SER A 89 8.38 9.85 -4.77
CA SER A 89 7.89 11.14 -5.23
C SER A 89 6.39 11.19 -5.50
N MET A 90 5.72 10.04 -5.55
CA MET A 90 4.29 9.91 -5.86
C MET A 90 3.89 10.61 -7.18
N GLY A 91 4.80 10.58 -8.16
CA GLY A 91 4.73 11.39 -9.38
C GLY A 91 3.69 10.97 -10.42
N GLY A 92 2.78 10.07 -10.11
CA GLY A 92 1.75 9.60 -11.03
C GLY A 92 0.50 10.51 -11.04
N PRO A 93 -0.07 10.82 -12.21
CA PRO A 93 -1.25 11.68 -12.29
C PRO A 93 -2.48 11.09 -11.61
N ASP A 94 -2.61 9.79 -11.55
CA ASP A 94 -3.76 9.11 -10.96
C ASP A 94 -3.72 9.06 -9.41
N ALA A 95 -2.55 9.23 -8.79
CA ALA A 95 -2.43 9.43 -7.35
C ALA A 95 -3.15 10.71 -6.91
N TRP A 96 -2.93 11.81 -7.64
CA TRP A 96 -3.61 13.08 -7.40
C TRP A 96 -5.12 13.00 -7.63
N GLN A 97 -5.55 12.31 -8.67
CA GLN A 97 -6.98 12.09 -8.94
C GLN A 97 -7.66 11.35 -7.79
N THR A 98 -7.02 10.32 -7.26
CA THR A 98 -7.53 9.60 -6.09
C THR A 98 -7.63 10.51 -4.87
N PHE A 99 -6.57 11.27 -4.59
CA PHE A 99 -6.56 12.21 -3.47
C PHE A 99 -7.70 13.22 -3.61
N GLU A 100 -7.86 13.82 -4.79
CA GLU A 100 -8.93 14.79 -5.07
C GLU A 100 -10.31 14.19 -4.88
N ALA A 101 -10.56 13.01 -5.46
CA ALA A 101 -11.84 12.32 -5.35
C ALA A 101 -12.20 12.01 -3.88
N CYS A 102 -11.25 11.51 -3.12
CA CYS A 102 -11.43 11.21 -1.70
C CYS A 102 -11.65 12.49 -0.88
N TYR A 103 -10.90 13.55 -1.15
CA TYR A 103 -11.06 14.83 -0.47
C TYR A 103 -12.44 15.45 -0.73
N GLN A 104 -12.88 15.45 -1.98
CA GLN A 104 -14.22 15.92 -2.36
C GLN A 104 -15.32 15.09 -1.71
N ALA A 105 -15.16 13.76 -1.61
CA ALA A 105 -16.12 12.90 -0.95
C ALA A 105 -16.25 13.24 0.55
N VAL A 106 -15.16 13.51 1.23
CA VAL A 106 -15.18 13.92 2.65
C VAL A 106 -15.92 15.25 2.80
N LEU A 107 -15.61 16.26 1.96
CA LEU A 107 -16.27 17.57 2.00
C LEU A 107 -17.78 17.45 1.72
N ALA A 108 -18.16 16.63 0.76
CA ALA A 108 -19.55 16.39 0.38
C ALA A 108 -20.29 15.43 1.33
N ARG A 109 -19.60 14.83 2.30
CA ARG A 109 -20.13 13.75 3.14
C ARG A 109 -20.75 12.61 2.31
N ALA A 110 -20.15 12.32 1.16
CA ALA A 110 -20.61 11.27 0.28
C ALA A 110 -20.34 9.89 0.87
N SER A 111 -21.23 8.94 0.56
CA SER A 111 -20.99 7.53 0.86
C SER A 111 -19.84 7.02 0.00
N LEU A 112 -18.86 6.38 0.63
CA LEU A 112 -17.72 5.77 -0.04
C LEU A 112 -17.98 4.28 -0.29
N PRO A 113 -17.41 3.70 -1.36
CA PRO A 113 -17.55 2.29 -1.63
C PRO A 113 -17.07 1.42 -0.46
N GLN A 114 -17.76 0.31 -0.25
CA GLN A 114 -17.39 -0.66 0.77
C GLN A 114 -16.83 -1.92 0.09
N PHE A 115 -15.75 -2.43 0.63
CA PHE A 115 -15.14 -3.68 0.18
C PHE A 115 -14.32 -4.30 1.29
N SER A 116 -14.06 -5.58 1.15
CA SER A 116 -13.18 -6.33 2.03
C SER A 116 -12.29 -7.26 1.21
N TRP A 117 -11.18 -7.69 1.80
CA TRP A 117 -10.29 -8.64 1.16
C TRP A 117 -9.74 -9.66 2.14
N THR A 118 -9.35 -10.80 1.60
CA THR A 118 -8.71 -11.88 2.35
C THR A 118 -7.62 -12.51 1.49
N LEU A 119 -6.43 -12.63 2.03
CA LEU A 119 -5.39 -13.46 1.43
C LEU A 119 -5.77 -14.93 1.68
N GLN A 120 -6.04 -15.69 0.62
CA GLN A 120 -6.44 -17.08 0.72
C GLN A 120 -5.25 -18.00 0.97
N ASN A 121 -4.10 -17.62 0.42
CA ASN A 121 -2.80 -18.27 0.58
C ASN A 121 -1.69 -17.30 0.16
N SER A 122 -0.46 -17.78 0.02
CA SER A 122 0.71 -16.92 -0.31
C SER A 122 0.67 -16.30 -1.71
N ASN A 123 -0.22 -16.72 -2.60
CA ASN A 123 -0.30 -16.27 -3.99
C ASN A 123 -1.72 -15.95 -4.48
N SER A 124 -2.69 -15.85 -3.58
CA SER A 124 -4.08 -15.60 -3.97
C SER A 124 -4.78 -14.63 -3.00
N ILE A 125 -5.56 -13.73 -3.56
CA ILE A 125 -6.37 -12.74 -2.85
C ILE A 125 -7.81 -12.79 -3.36
N SER A 126 -8.76 -12.82 -2.43
CA SER A 126 -10.19 -12.67 -2.71
C SER A 126 -10.65 -11.31 -2.22
N VAL A 127 -11.38 -10.60 -3.07
CA VAL A 127 -12.00 -9.32 -2.76
C VAL A 127 -13.51 -9.45 -2.90
N VAL A 128 -14.23 -8.92 -1.92
CA VAL A 128 -15.70 -8.75 -1.99
C VAL A 128 -15.97 -7.25 -2.06
N ALA A 129 -16.50 -6.81 -3.19
CA ALA A 129 -16.81 -5.41 -3.47
C ALA A 129 -18.32 -5.18 -3.42
N GLU A 130 -18.75 -4.21 -2.60
CA GLU A 130 -20.13 -3.75 -2.62
C GLU A 130 -20.30 -2.68 -3.70
N GLY A 131 -21.48 -2.63 -4.29
CA GLY A 131 -21.74 -1.77 -5.45
C GLY A 131 -21.10 -2.36 -6.74
N SER A 132 -20.98 -1.54 -7.75
CA SER A 132 -20.46 -1.99 -9.05
C SER A 132 -19.19 -1.23 -9.39
N PRO A 133 -18.01 -1.75 -9.08
CA PRO A 133 -16.76 -1.16 -9.55
C PRO A 133 -16.74 -1.16 -11.09
N THR A 134 -16.24 -0.08 -11.67
CA THR A 134 -16.10 0.05 -13.13
C THR A 134 -14.91 -0.72 -13.67
N ALA A 135 -13.93 -1.00 -12.82
CA ALA A 135 -12.80 -1.87 -13.14
C ALA A 135 -12.28 -2.54 -11.87
N VAL A 136 -11.83 -3.78 -12.01
CA VAL A 136 -11.11 -4.54 -10.99
C VAL A 136 -9.87 -5.14 -11.64
N LYS A 137 -8.69 -4.84 -11.11
CA LYS A 137 -7.41 -5.28 -11.67
C LYS A 137 -6.57 -5.97 -10.63
N LEU A 138 -5.96 -7.08 -11.02
CA LEU A 138 -4.85 -7.69 -10.29
C LEU A 138 -3.54 -7.11 -10.82
N TRP A 139 -2.79 -6.44 -9.96
CA TRP A 139 -1.44 -5.97 -10.24
C TRP A 139 -0.41 -6.94 -9.67
N GLN A 140 0.68 -7.16 -10.40
CA GLN A 140 1.79 -8.00 -9.96
C GLN A 140 3.13 -7.52 -10.52
N ALA A 141 4.19 -7.75 -9.75
CA ALA A 141 5.58 -7.60 -10.17
C ALA A 141 6.44 -8.66 -9.49
N THR A 142 7.54 -9.06 -10.14
CA THR A 142 8.45 -10.07 -9.59
C THR A 142 9.88 -9.54 -9.57
N ASP A 143 10.56 -9.69 -8.43
CA ASP A 143 12.00 -9.64 -8.35
C ASP A 143 12.54 -11.07 -8.17
N PRO A 144 13.31 -11.60 -9.14
CA PRO A 144 13.80 -12.99 -9.09
C PRO A 144 14.96 -13.20 -8.11
N ASN A 145 15.55 -12.11 -7.60
CA ASN A 145 16.78 -12.17 -6.79
C ASN A 145 16.53 -11.81 -5.33
N ALA A 146 15.59 -10.91 -5.05
CA ALA A 146 15.38 -10.36 -3.72
C ALA A 146 13.92 -9.98 -3.47
N ARG A 147 13.57 -9.69 -2.21
CA ARG A 147 12.31 -9.03 -1.86
C ARG A 147 12.50 -7.52 -1.90
N ASP A 148 12.77 -7.00 -3.11
CA ASP A 148 13.10 -5.59 -3.31
C ASP A 148 12.33 -5.01 -4.51
N PHE A 149 11.39 -4.14 -4.22
CA PHE A 149 10.51 -3.55 -5.23
C PHE A 149 10.80 -2.07 -5.49
N ARG A 150 11.92 -1.55 -4.98
CA ARG A 150 12.29 -0.14 -5.13
C ARG A 150 12.55 0.22 -6.59
N LEU A 151 11.91 1.27 -7.06
CA LEU A 151 12.18 1.82 -8.38
C LEU A 151 13.43 2.73 -8.37
N ASN A 152 14.02 2.90 -9.54
CA ASN A 152 15.17 3.81 -9.75
C ASN A 152 16.34 3.54 -8.79
N THR A 153 16.53 2.29 -8.37
CA THR A 153 17.55 1.87 -7.42
C THR A 153 18.55 0.93 -8.11
N ALA A 154 19.83 1.26 -8.01
CA ALA A 154 20.89 0.44 -8.60
C ALA A 154 20.91 -0.98 -7.98
N GLY A 155 21.01 -2.00 -8.83
CA GLY A 155 21.05 -3.40 -8.42
C GLY A 155 19.70 -4.05 -8.13
N VAL A 156 18.60 -3.30 -8.16
CA VAL A 156 17.25 -3.84 -8.07
C VAL A 156 16.81 -4.36 -9.43
N THR A 157 16.24 -5.55 -9.46
CA THR A 157 15.88 -6.29 -10.68
C THR A 157 14.39 -6.55 -10.82
N VAL A 158 13.57 -5.85 -10.02
CA VAL A 158 12.12 -5.98 -10.08
C VAL A 158 11.58 -5.65 -11.47
N SER A 159 10.65 -6.47 -11.96
CA SER A 159 9.89 -6.17 -13.17
C SER A 159 8.96 -4.97 -12.95
N ALA A 160 8.59 -4.28 -14.02
CA ALA A 160 7.48 -3.33 -13.93
C ALA A 160 6.19 -4.03 -13.48
N TRP A 161 5.41 -3.35 -12.66
CA TRP A 161 4.08 -3.81 -12.26
C TRP A 161 3.17 -3.86 -13.47
N GLN A 162 2.52 -4.99 -13.65
CA GLN A 162 1.58 -5.24 -14.74
C GLN A 162 0.22 -5.64 -14.18
N SER A 163 -0.84 -5.26 -14.88
CA SER A 163 -2.20 -5.58 -14.45
C SER A 163 -2.91 -6.52 -15.40
N THR A 164 -3.80 -7.31 -14.83
CA THR A 164 -4.81 -8.08 -15.55
C THR A 164 -6.18 -7.77 -14.99
N THR A 165 -7.20 -7.70 -15.84
CA THR A 165 -8.58 -7.47 -15.40
C THR A 165 -9.12 -8.73 -14.73
N LEU A 166 -9.77 -8.55 -13.58
CA LEU A 166 -10.52 -9.60 -12.91
C LEU A 166 -12.01 -9.49 -13.26
N THR A 167 -12.67 -10.63 -13.39
CA THR A 167 -14.11 -10.72 -13.62
C THR A 167 -14.84 -11.07 -12.34
N ASP A 168 -16.05 -10.52 -12.16
CA ASP A 168 -16.94 -10.89 -11.06
C ASP A 168 -17.33 -12.37 -11.17
N GLN A 169 -17.06 -13.12 -10.13
CA GLN A 169 -17.43 -14.55 -10.03
C GLN A 169 -18.85 -14.74 -9.49
N GLY A 170 -19.55 -13.64 -9.28
CA GLY A 170 -20.90 -13.58 -8.74
C GLY A 170 -20.94 -12.88 -7.38
N GLY A 171 -21.87 -11.94 -7.23
CA GLY A 171 -22.10 -11.22 -5.98
C GLY A 171 -21.01 -10.21 -5.61
N GLY A 172 -20.24 -9.70 -6.55
CA GLY A 172 -19.15 -8.77 -6.32
C GLY A 172 -17.85 -9.44 -5.82
N VAL A 173 -17.71 -10.75 -6.05
CA VAL A 173 -16.52 -11.52 -5.64
C VAL A 173 -15.50 -11.56 -6.78
N TYR A 174 -14.29 -11.14 -6.48
CA TYR A 174 -13.14 -11.16 -7.41
C TYR A 174 -11.99 -11.93 -6.78
N VAL A 175 -11.41 -12.87 -7.53
CA VAL A 175 -10.26 -13.65 -7.07
C VAL A 175 -9.09 -13.44 -8.00
N GLY A 176 -7.99 -12.97 -7.43
CA GLY A 176 -6.70 -12.83 -8.10
C GLY A 176 -5.74 -13.90 -7.64
N THR A 177 -5.07 -14.55 -8.58
CA THR A 177 -4.02 -15.53 -8.29
C THR A 177 -2.81 -15.24 -9.17
N VAL A 178 -1.64 -15.20 -8.57
CA VAL A 178 -0.36 -15.01 -9.27
C VAL A 178 0.44 -16.31 -9.28
N PRO A 179 1.25 -16.55 -10.30
CA PRO A 179 2.17 -17.68 -10.29
C PRO A 179 3.16 -17.60 -9.13
N VAL A 180 3.48 -18.73 -8.53
CA VAL A 180 4.60 -18.79 -7.60
C VAL A 180 5.89 -18.63 -8.42
N PRO A 181 6.75 -17.66 -8.11
CA PRO A 181 7.96 -17.45 -8.89
C PRO A 181 8.94 -18.61 -8.71
N ALA A 182 9.72 -18.90 -9.75
CA ALA A 182 10.77 -19.96 -9.68
C ALA A 182 11.88 -19.59 -8.68
N SER A 183 12.12 -18.29 -8.48
CA SER A 183 13.02 -17.74 -7.48
C SER A 183 12.57 -16.33 -7.09
N GLY A 184 13.03 -15.83 -5.96
CA GLY A 184 12.71 -14.48 -5.49
C GLY A 184 11.28 -14.34 -4.97
N PHE A 185 10.67 -13.19 -5.25
CA PHE A 185 9.38 -12.79 -4.68
C PHE A 185 8.48 -12.15 -5.73
N THR A 186 7.19 -12.45 -5.67
CA THR A 186 6.16 -11.75 -6.43
C THR A 186 5.30 -10.95 -5.45
N GLY A 187 5.26 -9.62 -5.65
CA GLY A 187 4.27 -8.75 -5.00
C GLY A 187 3.01 -8.70 -5.83
N PHE A 188 1.85 -8.63 -5.19
CA PHE A 188 0.57 -8.48 -5.88
C PHE A 188 -0.47 -7.78 -5.00
N PHE A 189 -1.42 -7.12 -5.64
CA PHE A 189 -2.59 -6.51 -4.99
C PHE A 189 -3.74 -6.37 -5.99
N VAL A 190 -4.94 -6.12 -5.47
CA VAL A 190 -6.11 -5.82 -6.29
C VAL A 190 -6.44 -4.34 -6.20
N GLU A 191 -6.64 -3.72 -7.35
CA GLU A 191 -7.10 -2.34 -7.51
C GLU A 191 -8.57 -2.33 -7.89
N LEU A 192 -9.38 -1.56 -7.16
CA LEU A 192 -10.80 -1.33 -7.43
C LEU A 192 -11.00 0.10 -7.92
N THR A 193 -11.71 0.28 -9.02
CA THR A 193 -12.10 1.60 -9.53
C THR A 193 -13.62 1.75 -9.44
N TYR A 194 -14.09 2.85 -8.84
CA TYR A 194 -15.50 3.20 -8.75
C TYR A 194 -15.76 4.59 -9.32
N PRO A 195 -16.99 4.87 -9.79
CA PRO A 195 -17.35 6.23 -10.17
C PRO A 195 -17.24 7.17 -8.97
N GLY A 196 -16.58 8.30 -9.15
CA GLY A 196 -16.50 9.33 -8.12
C GLY A 196 -17.61 10.38 -8.26
N SER A 197 -18.04 10.96 -7.16
CA SER A 197 -19.10 11.98 -7.13
C SER A 197 -18.72 13.29 -7.79
N GLY A 198 -17.44 13.61 -7.89
CA GLY A 198 -16.90 14.85 -8.48
C GLY A 198 -16.35 14.69 -9.92
N GLY A 199 -16.57 13.54 -10.56
CA GLY A 199 -16.05 13.24 -11.90
C GLY A 199 -14.71 12.49 -11.90
N SER A 200 -13.86 12.67 -10.92
CA SER A 200 -12.66 11.83 -10.71
C SER A 200 -13.05 10.50 -10.06
N PRO A 201 -12.49 9.36 -10.52
CA PRO A 201 -12.85 8.06 -9.95
C PRO A 201 -12.26 7.87 -8.55
N TYR A 202 -12.93 7.07 -7.73
CA TYR A 202 -12.31 6.48 -6.55
C TYR A 202 -11.48 5.28 -6.99
N ILE A 203 -10.21 5.25 -6.62
CA ILE A 203 -9.31 4.12 -6.88
C ILE A 203 -8.75 3.66 -5.53
N PHE A 204 -8.92 2.38 -5.22
CA PHE A 204 -8.50 1.75 -3.97
C PHE A 204 -7.66 0.50 -4.22
#